data_2e4056c422113225813249324d2da8cc
#
_entry.id   2e4056c422113225813249324d2da8cc
#
_cell.length_a   1.000
_cell.length_b   1.000
_cell.length_c   1.000
_cell.angle_alpha   90.00
_cell.angle_beta   90.00
_cell.angle_gamma   90.00
#
_symmetry.space_group_name_H-M   'P 1'
#
loop_
_entity.id
_entity.type
_entity.pdbx_description
1 polymer ?
#
loop_
_entity_poly.entity_id
_entity_poly.type
_entity_poly.pdbx_seq_one_letter_code
_entity_poly.pdbx_strand_id
1 'polypeptide(L)'
;MRTNVRLALTALALASGLVATANAQGVRSVSGSYNGMEWTAQSMLTGVTNTQTGGPVTNGGDPIYWPSFPRDSGVVHLLMDYGPAIGAFICSGTLLSDRQSILTAAHCVSDGAGTANPLTTTVFFQPPEGLAAGTRIQTSGTVPAGVETRTVSTYFVNNLYTGQVIDHNDIAVLRLNAPAPVHAAGYGLYTADNLEGQNFTVHGYGALGDGATGRNNFTARLRNGDNRYDFDLGNAIFGSNWGTVLGAPMSRIEYSIISDFDNGLAANDTSCLVAQASNVGGAAGAVFCDTGLGAREVGVAGGDSGGPSFIGGLISSVNSYGLTFGLGFGDIGPAGCGSAPSPSCLNSSFGEFSGYVPVNIHAEWINATMVPEPGTYAMMGLGLFAIGAMARRRRQQQA
;
A
#
# COMPACT_ATOMS: atom_id res chain seq x y z
N MET A 1 -62.02 23.02 24.14
CA MET A 1 -60.67 22.66 24.64
C MET A 1 -60.02 21.68 23.67
N ARG A 2 -59.07 22.13 22.89
CA ARG A 2 -58.28 21.28 21.96
C ARG A 2 -56.86 21.26 22.49
N THR A 3 -56.47 20.11 23.02
CA THR A 3 -55.12 19.85 23.53
C THR A 3 -54.18 19.43 22.38
N ASN A 4 -53.25 20.30 22.04
CA ASN A 4 -52.17 20.00 21.08
C ASN A 4 -51.09 19.18 21.80
N VAL A 5 -50.95 17.90 21.46
CA VAL A 5 -49.83 17.05 21.84
C VAL A 5 -48.72 17.32 20.81
N ARG A 6 -47.63 17.99 21.19
CA ARG A 6 -46.42 18.07 20.41
C ARG A 6 -45.60 16.78 20.68
N LEU A 7 -45.49 15.92 19.67
CA LEU A 7 -44.49 14.88 19.67
C LEU A 7 -43.11 15.55 19.43
N ALA A 8 -42.24 15.48 20.43
CA ALA A 8 -40.85 15.74 20.29
C ALA A 8 -40.16 14.49 19.71
N LEU A 9 -39.78 14.53 18.44
CA LEU A 9 -38.84 13.53 17.88
C LEU A 9 -37.47 13.82 18.46
N THR A 10 -37.04 13.04 19.42
CA THR A 10 -35.63 12.94 19.83
C THR A 10 -34.90 12.13 18.75
N ALA A 11 -34.13 12.79 17.91
CA ALA A 11 -33.18 12.12 17.04
C ALA A 11 -32.08 11.52 17.93
N LEU A 12 -32.10 10.21 18.13
CA LEU A 12 -31.02 9.47 18.75
C LEU A 12 -29.95 9.31 17.69
N ALA A 13 -28.94 10.19 17.69
CA ALA A 13 -27.72 9.99 16.95
C ALA A 13 -26.97 8.81 17.58
N LEU A 14 -27.10 7.63 16.98
CA LEU A 14 -26.20 6.53 17.28
C LEU A 14 -24.81 6.93 16.75
N ALA A 15 -23.97 7.43 17.64
CA ALA A 15 -22.56 7.53 17.39
C ALA A 15 -22.02 6.09 17.26
N SER A 16 -21.71 5.66 16.04
CA SER A 16 -20.96 4.45 15.78
C SER A 16 -19.61 4.60 16.48
N GLY A 17 -19.45 3.93 17.62
CA GLY A 17 -18.22 3.95 18.38
C GLY A 17 -17.13 3.26 17.56
N LEU A 18 -16.12 4.02 17.11
CA LEU A 18 -14.86 3.49 16.62
C LEU A 18 -14.19 2.76 17.78
N VAL A 19 -14.26 1.44 17.80
CA VAL A 19 -13.43 0.63 18.70
C VAL A 19 -12.09 0.41 17.99
N ALA A 20 -11.19 1.37 18.14
CA ALA A 20 -9.80 1.18 17.79
C ALA A 20 -9.14 0.38 18.92
N THR A 21 -8.92 -0.91 18.73
CA THR A 21 -8.02 -1.67 19.60
C THR A 21 -6.59 -1.37 19.18
N ALA A 22 -5.99 -0.37 19.79
CA ALA A 22 -4.58 -0.08 19.66
C ALA A 22 -3.80 -1.16 20.42
N ASN A 23 -3.45 -2.24 19.75
CA ASN A 23 -2.34 -3.09 20.17
C ASN A 23 -1.08 -2.51 19.52
N ALA A 24 -0.14 -2.08 20.35
CA ALA A 24 1.16 -1.63 19.89
C ALA A 24 1.75 -2.69 18.94
N GLN A 25 1.89 -2.31 17.68
CA GLN A 25 2.66 -3.00 16.63
C GLN A 25 2.22 -4.43 16.27
N GLY A 26 0.94 -4.71 16.35
CA GLY A 26 0.29 -5.84 15.70
C GLY A 26 -0.52 -5.36 14.50
N VAL A 27 -1.18 -6.31 13.82
CA VAL A 27 -2.20 -6.00 12.80
C VAL A 27 -3.20 -5.01 13.37
N ARG A 28 -3.22 -3.80 12.82
CA ARG A 28 -4.24 -2.82 13.17
C ARG A 28 -5.49 -3.11 12.37
N SER A 29 -6.63 -3.12 13.03
CA SER A 29 -7.91 -3.26 12.35
C SER A 29 -8.91 -2.24 12.87
N VAL A 30 -9.82 -1.84 12.01
CA VAL A 30 -10.95 -0.97 12.32
C VAL A 30 -12.18 -1.51 11.61
N SER A 31 -13.33 -1.45 12.26
CA SER A 31 -14.61 -1.88 11.69
C SER A 31 -15.67 -0.83 11.96
N GLY A 32 -16.69 -0.79 11.13
CA GLY A 32 -17.83 0.12 11.27
C GLY A 32 -19.04 -0.36 10.50
N SER A 33 -20.11 0.42 10.56
CA SER A 33 -21.35 0.17 9.86
C SER A 33 -21.96 1.49 9.39
N TYR A 34 -22.55 1.49 8.21
CA TYR A 34 -23.29 2.63 7.66
C TYR A 34 -24.49 2.15 6.85
N ASN A 35 -25.69 2.54 7.24
CA ASN A 35 -26.94 2.16 6.57
C ASN A 35 -27.06 0.66 6.27
N GLY A 36 -26.61 -0.21 7.19
CA GLY A 36 -26.65 -1.66 7.02
C GLY A 36 -25.50 -2.23 6.18
N MET A 37 -24.59 -1.40 5.69
CA MET A 37 -23.35 -1.79 5.06
C MET A 37 -22.27 -1.89 6.13
N GLU A 38 -21.92 -3.11 6.51
CA GLU A 38 -20.85 -3.41 7.45
C GLU A 38 -19.51 -3.41 6.71
N TRP A 39 -18.43 -2.99 7.38
CA TRP A 39 -17.10 -3.02 6.80
C TRP A 39 -16.01 -3.28 7.83
N THR A 40 -14.88 -3.81 7.37
CA THR A 40 -13.67 -4.00 8.16
C THR A 40 -12.45 -3.65 7.30
N ALA A 41 -11.49 -2.94 7.89
CA ALA A 41 -10.19 -2.63 7.27
C ALA A 41 -9.04 -3.06 8.18
N GLN A 42 -7.94 -3.49 7.59
CA GLN A 42 -6.71 -3.90 8.28
C GLN A 42 -5.48 -3.35 7.58
N SER A 43 -4.46 -2.95 8.35
CA SER A 43 -3.13 -2.57 7.85
C SER A 43 -2.23 -3.80 7.63
N MET A 44 -2.80 -4.90 7.28
CA MET A 44 -2.05 -6.10 6.91
C MET A 44 -2.35 -6.50 5.50
N LEU A 45 -1.25 -6.93 4.74
CA LEU A 45 -1.36 -7.20 3.33
C LEU A 45 -0.45 -8.38 2.98
N THR A 46 -1.02 -9.38 2.39
CA THR A 46 -0.32 -10.54 1.90
C THR A 46 -0.65 -10.70 0.42
N GLY A 47 0.31 -10.98 -0.45
CA GLY A 47 0.08 -11.17 -1.87
C GLY A 47 -0.82 -12.36 -2.11
N VAL A 48 -1.94 -12.15 -2.79
CA VAL A 48 -2.89 -13.19 -3.12
C VAL A 48 -3.02 -13.27 -4.64
N THR A 49 -2.94 -14.47 -5.17
CA THR A 49 -3.14 -14.73 -6.57
C THR A 49 -4.57 -15.20 -6.82
N ASN A 50 -5.04 -14.98 -8.04
CA ASN A 50 -6.35 -15.48 -8.45
C ASN A 50 -6.40 -17.02 -8.49
N THR A 51 -7.47 -17.59 -9.06
CA THR A 51 -7.73 -19.03 -9.18
C THR A 51 -6.67 -19.86 -9.91
N GLN A 52 -5.63 -19.25 -10.49
CA GLN A 52 -4.54 -19.94 -11.15
C GLN A 52 -3.54 -20.46 -10.12
N THR A 53 -3.85 -21.56 -9.47
CA THR A 53 -2.96 -22.25 -8.54
C THR A 53 -2.01 -23.19 -9.28
N GLY A 54 -1.12 -22.63 -10.10
CA GLY A 54 -0.26 -23.38 -11.02
C GLY A 54 0.89 -24.16 -10.36
N GLY A 55 0.81 -24.50 -9.10
CA GLY A 55 1.82 -25.34 -8.46
C GLY A 55 1.84 -25.20 -6.95
N PRO A 56 2.50 -26.10 -6.26
CA PRO A 56 2.66 -26.01 -4.81
C PRO A 56 3.29 -24.69 -4.42
N VAL A 57 2.78 -24.02 -3.40
CA VAL A 57 3.34 -22.80 -2.84
C VAL A 57 4.83 -22.95 -2.51
N THR A 58 5.24 -24.15 -2.14
CA THR A 58 6.65 -24.56 -1.92
C THR A 58 7.55 -24.34 -3.13
N ASN A 59 7.01 -24.39 -4.35
CA ASN A 59 7.74 -24.17 -5.61
C ASN A 59 7.56 -22.70 -6.11
N GLY A 60 7.02 -21.80 -5.29
CA GLY A 60 6.84 -20.40 -5.64
C GLY A 60 5.52 -20.09 -6.34
N GLY A 61 4.59 -21.04 -6.43
CA GLY A 61 3.28 -20.89 -7.06
C GLY A 61 3.34 -20.73 -8.58
N ASP A 62 2.29 -20.22 -9.18
CA ASP A 62 2.18 -20.05 -10.63
C ASP A 62 3.24 -19.09 -11.18
N PRO A 63 4.01 -19.46 -12.21
CA PRO A 63 5.02 -18.63 -12.84
C PRO A 63 4.48 -17.30 -13.41
N ILE A 64 3.20 -17.19 -13.72
CA ILE A 64 2.63 -15.95 -14.23
C ILE A 64 2.73 -14.78 -13.25
N TYR A 65 2.90 -15.07 -11.95
CA TYR A 65 3.07 -14.08 -10.87
C TYR A 65 4.53 -13.90 -10.45
N TRP A 66 5.48 -14.50 -11.16
CA TRP A 66 6.88 -14.35 -10.81
C TRP A 66 7.42 -12.99 -11.28
N PRO A 67 8.30 -12.36 -10.49
CA PRO A 67 8.93 -11.11 -10.88
C PRO A 67 9.84 -11.30 -12.09
N SER A 68 10.08 -10.23 -12.82
CA SER A 68 11.03 -10.19 -13.94
C SER A 68 12.32 -9.50 -13.51
N PHE A 69 13.43 -10.21 -13.55
CA PHE A 69 14.73 -9.64 -13.25
C PHE A 69 15.48 -9.28 -14.55
N PRO A 70 16.26 -8.17 -14.57
CA PRO A 70 16.56 -7.27 -13.44
C PRO A 70 15.49 -6.19 -13.17
N ARG A 71 14.40 -6.13 -13.94
CA ARG A 71 13.39 -5.05 -13.85
C ARG A 71 12.87 -4.85 -12.41
N ASP A 72 12.55 -5.95 -11.70
CA ASP A 72 11.93 -5.89 -10.39
C ASP A 72 12.94 -5.99 -9.22
N SER A 73 14.25 -5.88 -9.51
CA SER A 73 15.35 -6.06 -8.53
C SER A 73 15.41 -4.99 -7.44
N GLY A 74 14.74 -3.87 -7.63
CA GLY A 74 14.68 -2.81 -6.63
C GLY A 74 13.42 -2.86 -5.75
N VAL A 75 12.54 -3.86 -5.95
CA VAL A 75 11.48 -4.17 -4.98
C VAL A 75 12.11 -5.02 -3.89
N VAL A 76 12.03 -4.56 -2.65
CA VAL A 76 12.80 -5.12 -1.52
C VAL A 76 11.89 -5.70 -0.44
N HIS A 77 12.42 -6.70 0.27
CA HIS A 77 11.82 -7.21 1.48
C HIS A 77 12.35 -6.46 2.69
N LEU A 78 11.46 -6.07 3.59
CA LEU A 78 11.78 -5.36 4.83
C LEU A 78 11.53 -6.27 6.02
N LEU A 79 12.49 -6.28 6.96
CA LEU A 79 12.33 -6.88 8.28
C LEU A 79 12.53 -5.79 9.33
N MET A 80 11.45 -5.45 10.04
CA MET A 80 11.45 -4.47 11.11
C MET A 80 11.51 -5.22 12.45
N ASP A 81 12.55 -4.98 13.22
CA ASP A 81 12.73 -5.51 14.57
C ASP A 81 12.35 -4.45 15.61
N TYR A 82 11.36 -4.78 16.42
CA TYR A 82 10.86 -3.94 17.52
C TYR A 82 11.33 -4.42 18.88
N GLY A 83 12.25 -5.38 18.90
CA GLY A 83 12.81 -5.95 20.13
C GLY A 83 12.02 -7.13 20.69
N PRO A 84 12.56 -7.77 21.74
CA PRO A 84 12.07 -9.07 22.23
C PRO A 84 10.66 -9.02 22.82
N ALA A 85 10.20 -7.85 23.26
CA ALA A 85 8.85 -7.71 23.83
C ALA A 85 7.73 -7.68 22.75
N ILE A 86 8.07 -7.25 21.54
CA ILE A 86 7.12 -7.03 20.45
C ILE A 86 7.37 -8.01 19.30
N GLY A 87 8.64 -8.29 19.02
CA GLY A 87 9.04 -9.17 17.91
C GLY A 87 9.45 -8.43 16.66
N ALA A 88 9.44 -9.16 15.54
CA ALA A 88 9.79 -8.62 14.23
C ALA A 88 8.63 -8.83 13.23
N PHE A 89 8.49 -7.87 12.32
CA PHE A 89 7.47 -7.87 11.29
C PHE A 89 8.09 -7.69 9.91
N ILE A 90 7.35 -8.09 8.89
CA ILE A 90 7.75 -7.95 7.49
C ILE A 90 6.88 -6.94 6.77
N CYS A 91 7.49 -6.23 5.83
CA CYS A 91 6.86 -5.40 4.82
C CYS A 91 7.61 -5.51 3.50
N SER A 92 7.12 -4.82 2.51
CA SER A 92 7.76 -4.60 1.23
C SER A 92 8.19 -3.14 1.09
N GLY A 93 9.07 -2.87 0.14
CA GLY A 93 9.49 -1.50 -0.16
C GLY A 93 10.07 -1.40 -1.57
N THR A 94 10.39 -0.19 -1.97
CA THR A 94 10.85 0.11 -3.34
C THR A 94 12.03 1.06 -3.32
N LEU A 95 13.11 0.69 -3.98
CA LEU A 95 14.31 1.52 -4.12
C LEU A 95 14.00 2.73 -5.02
N LEU A 96 14.17 3.93 -4.51
CA LEU A 96 14.03 5.16 -5.27
C LEU A 96 15.24 5.40 -6.20
N SER A 97 15.11 6.35 -7.13
CA SER A 97 16.11 6.65 -8.16
C SER A 97 17.46 7.09 -7.61
N ASP A 98 17.51 7.65 -6.39
CA ASP A 98 18.76 8.02 -5.69
C ASP A 98 19.60 6.81 -5.23
N ARG A 99 19.05 5.58 -5.37
CA ARG A 99 19.69 4.32 -5.02
C ARG A 99 20.14 4.19 -3.57
N GLN A 100 19.55 5.00 -2.69
CA GLN A 100 19.86 4.99 -1.25
C GLN A 100 18.63 5.19 -0.38
N SER A 101 17.47 5.42 -1.00
CA SER A 101 16.20 5.59 -0.29
C SER A 101 15.20 4.52 -0.69
N ILE A 102 14.50 3.96 0.29
CA ILE A 102 13.41 2.99 0.11
C ILE A 102 12.09 3.67 0.44
N LEU A 103 11.16 3.65 -0.52
CA LEU A 103 9.78 4.04 -0.29
C LEU A 103 9.00 2.85 0.28
N THR A 104 8.17 3.09 1.30
CA THR A 104 7.33 2.08 1.95
C THR A 104 6.13 2.74 2.62
N ALA A 105 5.23 1.94 3.21
CA ALA A 105 4.13 2.46 4.02
C ALA A 105 4.62 2.92 5.40
N ALA A 106 4.01 3.99 5.93
CA ALA A 106 4.37 4.51 7.25
C ALA A 106 4.05 3.50 8.36
N HIS A 107 2.93 2.79 8.27
CA HIS A 107 2.54 1.80 9.29
C HIS A 107 3.55 0.64 9.43
N CYS A 108 4.42 0.41 8.45
CA CYS A 108 5.51 -0.56 8.57
C CYS A 108 6.54 -0.16 9.62
N VAL A 109 6.69 1.14 9.87
CA VAL A 109 7.77 1.68 10.73
C VAL A 109 7.29 2.69 11.77
N SER A 110 5.98 2.96 11.84
CA SER A 110 5.44 4.02 12.69
C SER A 110 4.02 3.69 13.16
N ASP A 111 3.67 4.19 14.32
CA ASP A 111 2.30 4.24 14.84
C ASP A 111 1.63 5.61 14.68
N GLY A 112 2.30 6.54 13.99
CA GLY A 112 1.81 7.87 13.65
C GLY A 112 2.72 9.01 14.10
N ALA A 113 2.28 10.25 13.85
CA ALA A 113 2.91 11.50 14.29
C ALA A 113 4.41 11.66 13.91
N GLY A 114 4.82 11.10 12.75
CA GLY A 114 6.19 11.21 12.27
C GLY A 114 7.23 10.40 13.06
N THR A 115 6.80 9.56 14.00
CA THR A 115 7.68 8.79 14.87
C THR A 115 8.01 7.44 14.27
N ALA A 116 9.27 7.06 14.18
CA ALA A 116 9.71 5.71 13.82
C ALA A 116 9.91 4.85 15.09
N ASN A 117 9.37 3.63 15.06
CA ASN A 117 9.30 2.75 16.23
C ASN A 117 10.24 1.53 16.18
N PRO A 118 10.69 0.99 15.00
CA PRO A 118 11.61 -0.15 15.01
C PRO A 118 12.96 0.18 15.63
N LEU A 119 13.54 -0.78 16.35
CA LEU A 119 14.92 -0.70 16.80
C LEU A 119 15.88 -0.78 15.63
N THR A 120 15.58 -1.66 14.67
CA THR A 120 16.31 -1.78 13.41
C THR A 120 15.38 -2.21 12.27
N THR A 121 15.74 -1.82 11.06
CA THR A 121 15.11 -2.35 9.85
C THR A 121 16.20 -2.86 8.91
N THR A 122 16.08 -4.13 8.53
CA THR A 122 16.94 -4.77 7.52
C THR A 122 16.22 -4.81 6.18
N VAL A 123 16.90 -4.36 5.14
CA VAL A 123 16.43 -4.33 3.76
C VAL A 123 17.16 -5.42 2.98
N PHE A 124 16.41 -6.31 2.33
CA PHE A 124 16.95 -7.44 1.57
C PHE A 124 16.75 -7.20 0.07
N PHE A 125 17.83 -7.27 -0.67
CA PHE A 125 17.88 -7.19 -2.12
C PHE A 125 18.12 -8.59 -2.71
N GLN A 126 17.28 -9.03 -3.65
CA GLN A 126 17.49 -10.28 -4.35
C GLN A 126 18.70 -10.19 -5.30
N PRO A 127 19.34 -11.31 -5.65
CA PRO A 127 20.39 -11.34 -6.67
C PRO A 127 19.84 -10.90 -8.04
N PRO A 128 20.71 -10.49 -8.99
CA PRO A 128 20.29 -9.92 -10.28
C PRO A 128 19.45 -10.89 -11.14
N GLU A 129 19.57 -12.18 -10.93
CA GLU A 129 18.76 -13.24 -11.58
C GLU A 129 17.48 -13.59 -10.80
N GLY A 130 17.30 -13.01 -9.62
CA GLY A 130 16.25 -13.39 -8.67
C GLY A 130 16.58 -14.67 -7.91
N LEU A 131 15.69 -15.07 -7.01
CA LEU A 131 15.81 -16.32 -6.26
C LEU A 131 15.20 -17.48 -7.05
N ALA A 132 15.83 -18.65 -6.96
CA ALA A 132 15.31 -19.90 -7.53
C ALA A 132 13.88 -20.19 -7.04
N ALA A 133 13.13 -20.92 -7.86
CA ALA A 133 11.78 -21.35 -7.52
C ALA A 133 11.74 -22.04 -6.14
N GLY A 134 10.75 -21.68 -5.32
CA GLY A 134 10.63 -22.21 -3.96
C GLY A 134 11.53 -21.57 -2.90
N THR A 135 12.55 -20.80 -3.29
CA THR A 135 13.40 -20.07 -2.35
C THR A 135 12.71 -18.78 -1.89
N ARG A 136 12.82 -18.46 -0.61
CA ARG A 136 12.27 -17.25 0.00
C ARG A 136 13.29 -16.64 0.97
N ILE A 137 13.16 -15.34 1.21
CA ILE A 137 13.96 -14.64 2.21
C ILE A 137 13.35 -14.96 3.58
N GLN A 138 14.05 -15.81 4.36
CA GLN A 138 13.61 -16.13 5.72
C GLN A 138 14.08 -15.03 6.67
N THR A 139 13.22 -14.67 7.60
CA THR A 139 13.52 -13.64 8.62
C THR A 139 14.28 -14.21 9.81
N SER A 140 14.33 -15.55 9.92
CA SER A 140 15.13 -16.29 10.90
C SER A 140 15.96 -17.35 10.19
N GLY A 141 17.26 -17.40 10.45
CA GLY A 141 18.16 -18.37 9.86
C GLY A 141 19.11 -17.78 8.81
N THR A 142 19.57 -18.62 7.88
CA THR A 142 20.53 -18.23 6.86
C THR A 142 19.86 -17.47 5.74
N VAL A 143 20.36 -16.29 5.41
CA VAL A 143 19.96 -15.51 4.24
C VAL A 143 20.32 -16.31 2.97
N PRO A 144 19.41 -16.44 1.98
CA PRO A 144 19.72 -17.17 0.74
C PRO A 144 20.95 -16.61 0.03
N ALA A 145 21.70 -17.50 -0.65
CA ALA A 145 22.89 -17.10 -1.39
C ALA A 145 22.56 -16.00 -2.44
N GLY A 146 23.45 -15.04 -2.55
CA GLY A 146 23.30 -13.90 -3.47
C GLY A 146 22.39 -12.77 -2.97
N VAL A 147 21.62 -12.96 -1.92
CA VAL A 147 20.84 -11.87 -1.30
C VAL A 147 21.80 -10.93 -0.56
N GLU A 148 21.76 -9.66 -0.90
CA GLU A 148 22.49 -8.61 -0.20
C GLU A 148 21.57 -7.86 0.78
N THR A 149 22.14 -7.37 1.88
CA THR A 149 21.39 -6.63 2.90
C THR A 149 21.96 -5.22 3.10
N ARG A 150 21.07 -4.32 3.48
CA ARG A 150 21.39 -2.99 4.03
C ARG A 150 20.56 -2.77 5.28
N THR A 151 21.02 -1.92 6.16
CA THR A 151 20.25 -1.45 7.31
C THR A 151 19.75 -0.02 7.07
N VAL A 152 18.65 0.32 7.70
CA VAL A 152 18.14 1.69 7.67
C VAL A 152 18.92 2.54 8.68
N SER A 153 19.40 3.71 8.24
CA SER A 153 20.09 4.69 9.05
C SER A 153 19.20 5.84 9.52
N THR A 154 18.16 6.17 8.71
CA THR A 154 17.23 7.27 9.00
C THR A 154 15.85 6.94 8.46
N TYR A 155 14.84 7.27 9.26
CA TYR A 155 13.44 7.12 8.90
C TYR A 155 12.82 8.50 8.67
N PHE A 156 12.20 8.69 7.51
CA PHE A 156 11.37 9.84 7.20
C PHE A 156 9.93 9.35 7.14
N VAL A 157 9.19 9.48 8.23
CA VAL A 157 7.78 9.15 8.29
C VAL A 157 7.00 10.42 7.97
N ASN A 158 5.97 10.32 7.12
CA ASN A 158 5.11 11.47 6.84
C ASN A 158 4.51 11.98 8.16
N ASN A 159 4.72 13.25 8.47
CA ASN A 159 4.29 13.87 9.72
C ASN A 159 2.76 14.04 9.82
N LEU A 160 2.04 13.90 8.71
CA LEU A 160 0.58 13.92 8.66
C LEU A 160 -0.03 12.52 8.86
N TYR A 161 0.77 11.47 8.83
CA TYR A 161 0.29 10.12 9.11
C TYR A 161 -0.20 10.01 10.56
N THR A 162 -1.46 9.58 10.73
CA THR A 162 -2.14 9.59 12.04
C THR A 162 -2.04 8.27 12.81
N GLY A 163 -1.47 7.23 12.18
CA GLY A 163 -1.48 5.87 12.75
C GLY A 163 -2.79 5.12 12.51
N GLN A 164 -3.73 5.71 11.78
CA GLN A 164 -4.99 5.02 11.44
C GLN A 164 -4.79 4.09 10.23
N VAL A 165 -5.67 3.08 10.12
CA VAL A 165 -5.61 2.06 9.07
C VAL A 165 -5.82 2.67 7.69
N ILE A 166 -6.86 3.50 7.54
CA ILE A 166 -7.17 4.20 6.28
C ILE A 166 -6.68 5.63 6.43
N ASP A 167 -5.55 5.93 5.77
CA ASP A 167 -4.92 7.24 5.81
C ASP A 167 -4.07 7.44 4.55
N HIS A 168 -4.41 8.41 3.72
CA HIS A 168 -3.65 8.71 2.51
C HIS A 168 -2.24 9.27 2.78
N ASN A 169 -1.87 9.47 4.05
CA ASN A 169 -0.52 9.83 4.47
C ASN A 169 0.28 8.62 4.99
N ASP A 170 -0.21 7.40 4.80
CA ASP A 170 0.48 6.17 5.19
C ASP A 170 1.67 5.88 4.27
N ILE A 171 2.70 6.74 4.36
CA ILE A 171 3.89 6.69 3.51
C ILE A 171 5.15 7.09 4.30
N ALA A 172 6.25 6.37 4.04
CA ALA A 172 7.55 6.64 4.63
C ALA A 172 8.69 6.42 3.63
N VAL A 173 9.80 7.15 3.85
CA VAL A 173 11.07 6.97 3.12
C VAL A 173 12.13 6.54 4.11
N LEU A 174 12.82 5.44 3.83
CA LEU A 174 13.86 4.85 4.67
C LEU A 174 15.23 5.07 4.02
N ARG A 175 16.13 5.80 4.68
CA ARG A 175 17.50 5.99 4.20
C ARG A 175 18.36 4.80 4.57
N LEU A 176 19.00 4.20 3.58
CA LEU A 176 19.98 3.13 3.76
C LEU A 176 21.29 3.66 4.36
N ASN A 177 21.98 2.81 5.14
CA ASN A 177 23.29 3.10 5.69
C ASN A 177 24.41 3.13 4.62
N ALA A 178 24.15 2.58 3.44
CA ALA A 178 25.04 2.57 2.28
C ALA A 178 24.19 2.49 0.99
N PRO A 179 24.72 2.84 -0.19
CA PRO A 179 24.01 2.67 -1.44
C PRO A 179 23.54 1.24 -1.66
N ALA A 180 22.41 1.09 -2.34
CA ALA A 180 21.89 -0.21 -2.75
C ALA A 180 22.89 -0.96 -3.64
N PRO A 181 22.80 -2.30 -3.74
CA PRO A 181 23.61 -3.08 -4.67
C PRO A 181 23.51 -2.54 -6.10
N VAL A 182 24.59 -2.59 -6.86
CA VAL A 182 24.67 -1.98 -8.20
C VAL A 182 23.66 -2.56 -9.19
N HIS A 183 23.24 -3.81 -8.99
CA HIS A 183 22.25 -4.48 -9.83
C HIS A 183 20.80 -4.12 -9.50
N ALA A 184 20.54 -3.56 -8.31
CA ALA A 184 19.17 -3.22 -7.91
C ALA A 184 18.65 -2.03 -8.75
N ALA A 185 17.49 -2.15 -9.35
CA ALA A 185 16.85 -1.09 -10.13
C ALA A 185 16.32 0.01 -9.19
N GLY A 186 16.63 1.27 -9.48
CA GLY A 186 16.00 2.43 -8.83
C GLY A 186 14.84 2.93 -9.68
N TYR A 187 13.74 3.36 -9.05
CA TYR A 187 12.52 3.77 -9.74
C TYR A 187 12.20 5.24 -9.50
N GLY A 188 11.63 5.87 -10.54
CA GLY A 188 11.01 7.19 -10.45
C GLY A 188 9.56 7.11 -10.04
N LEU A 189 8.97 8.28 -9.78
CA LEU A 189 7.57 8.42 -9.38
C LEU A 189 6.66 8.68 -10.59
N TYR A 190 5.49 8.08 -10.59
CA TYR A 190 4.40 8.41 -11.50
C TYR A 190 3.62 9.59 -10.90
N THR A 191 3.66 10.73 -11.57
CA THR A 191 3.14 12.01 -11.03
C THR A 191 1.90 12.53 -11.73
N ALA A 192 1.24 11.71 -12.58
CA ALA A 192 -0.04 12.10 -13.15
C ALA A 192 -1.14 12.12 -12.08
N ASP A 193 -2.07 13.07 -12.19
CA ASP A 193 -3.03 13.39 -11.14
C ASP A 193 -4.18 12.36 -11.02
N ASN A 194 -4.52 11.67 -12.10
CA ASN A 194 -5.63 10.73 -12.11
C ASN A 194 -5.13 9.29 -12.28
N LEU A 195 -5.37 8.47 -11.27
CA LEU A 195 -5.10 7.04 -11.31
C LEU A 195 -6.35 6.20 -11.62
N GLU A 196 -7.57 6.71 -11.40
CA GLU A 196 -8.81 5.96 -11.60
C GLU A 196 -8.90 5.38 -13.01
N GLY A 197 -9.28 4.12 -13.09
CA GLY A 197 -9.36 3.37 -14.33
C GLY A 197 -8.01 2.97 -14.95
N GLN A 198 -6.87 3.32 -14.33
CA GLN A 198 -5.54 2.94 -14.80
C GLN A 198 -5.19 1.52 -14.33
N ASN A 199 -4.73 0.69 -15.28
CA ASN A 199 -4.15 -0.60 -14.94
C ASN A 199 -2.74 -0.40 -14.37
N PHE A 200 -2.40 -1.22 -13.38
CA PHE A 200 -1.08 -1.21 -12.74
C PHE A 200 -0.61 -2.63 -12.47
N THR A 201 0.69 -2.77 -12.22
CA THR A 201 1.27 -4.02 -11.73
C THR A 201 1.70 -3.84 -10.29
N VAL A 202 1.11 -4.60 -9.38
CA VAL A 202 1.43 -4.56 -7.94
C VAL A 202 2.48 -5.60 -7.59
N HIS A 203 3.35 -5.28 -6.62
CA HIS A 203 4.42 -6.14 -6.17
C HIS A 203 4.45 -6.24 -4.65
N GLY A 204 4.89 -7.39 -4.13
CA GLY A 204 5.10 -7.57 -2.70
C GLY A 204 5.75 -8.88 -2.30
N TYR A 205 6.15 -8.93 -1.04
CA TYR A 205 6.77 -10.09 -0.37
C TYR A 205 5.81 -10.75 0.64
N GLY A 206 4.55 -10.40 0.59
CA GLY A 206 3.53 -10.85 1.53
C GLY A 206 3.18 -12.32 1.44
N ALA A 207 2.13 -12.74 2.14
CA ALA A 207 1.66 -14.10 2.11
C ALA A 207 1.07 -14.46 0.74
N LEU A 208 1.16 -15.71 0.41
CA LEU A 208 0.62 -16.27 -0.83
C LEU A 208 -0.81 -16.78 -0.57
N GLY A 209 -1.53 -17.01 -1.67
CA GLY A 209 -2.88 -17.54 -1.61
C GLY A 209 -3.51 -17.58 -2.99
N ASP A 210 -4.80 -17.79 -3.02
CA ASP A 210 -5.64 -17.64 -4.22
C ASP A 210 -6.95 -16.95 -3.85
N GLY A 211 -7.56 -16.29 -4.84
CA GLY A 211 -8.77 -15.51 -4.59
C GLY A 211 -9.97 -16.33 -4.10
N ALA A 212 -10.01 -17.63 -4.37
CA ALA A 212 -11.11 -18.50 -3.96
C ALA A 212 -11.03 -18.94 -2.50
N THR A 213 -9.81 -19.06 -1.96
CA THR A 213 -9.57 -19.54 -0.59
C THR A 213 -8.93 -18.51 0.31
N GLY A 214 -8.47 -17.39 -0.28
CA GLY A 214 -7.76 -16.33 0.41
C GLY A 214 -6.30 -16.68 0.70
N ARG A 215 -5.71 -15.89 1.59
CA ARG A 215 -4.28 -15.98 1.96
C ARG A 215 -3.96 -17.24 2.76
N ASN A 216 -2.71 -17.69 2.64
CA ASN A 216 -2.08 -18.67 3.50
C ASN A 216 -0.91 -18.04 4.29
N ASN A 217 -0.16 -18.84 5.04
CA ASN A 217 0.94 -18.37 5.89
C ASN A 217 2.32 -18.32 5.20
N PHE A 218 2.40 -18.50 3.88
CA PHE A 218 3.67 -18.41 3.15
C PHE A 218 3.97 -16.98 2.75
N THR A 219 5.13 -16.47 3.13
CA THR A 219 5.58 -15.08 2.92
C THR A 219 7.01 -15.03 2.39
N ALA A 220 7.51 -13.81 2.16
CA ALA A 220 8.91 -13.50 1.87
C ALA A 220 9.44 -14.04 0.54
N ARG A 221 8.53 -14.13 -0.45
CA ARG A 221 8.87 -14.34 -1.86
C ARG A 221 8.24 -13.22 -2.68
N LEU A 222 9.05 -12.54 -3.49
CA LEU A 222 8.54 -11.49 -4.38
C LEU A 222 7.58 -12.08 -5.40
N ARG A 223 6.42 -11.46 -5.52
CA ARG A 223 5.37 -11.75 -6.49
C ARG A 223 4.90 -10.45 -7.11
N ASN A 224 4.32 -10.57 -8.29
CA ASN A 224 3.58 -9.48 -8.92
C ASN A 224 2.30 -9.99 -9.59
N GLY A 225 1.39 -9.07 -9.83
CA GLY A 225 0.19 -9.29 -10.60
C GLY A 225 -0.37 -7.96 -11.03
N ASP A 226 -1.45 -8.01 -11.78
CA ASP A 226 -2.08 -6.80 -12.32
C ASP A 226 -3.36 -6.50 -11.54
N ASN A 227 -3.74 -5.25 -11.47
CA ASN A 227 -5.05 -4.80 -11.03
C ASN A 227 -5.35 -3.44 -11.68
N ARG A 228 -6.52 -2.90 -11.44
CA ARG A 228 -7.00 -1.60 -11.90
C ARG A 228 -7.37 -0.75 -10.69
N TYR A 229 -7.03 0.52 -10.72
CA TYR A 229 -7.53 1.46 -9.74
C TYR A 229 -8.99 1.77 -10.03
N ASP A 230 -9.88 1.50 -9.09
CA ASP A 230 -11.31 1.73 -9.26
C ASP A 230 -11.68 3.17 -9.00
N PHE A 231 -11.53 3.62 -7.77
CA PHE A 231 -11.81 5.00 -7.40
C PHE A 231 -11.02 5.47 -6.17
N ASP A 232 -10.81 6.77 -6.08
CA ASP A 232 -10.40 7.39 -4.83
C ASP A 232 -11.62 7.70 -3.94
N LEU A 233 -11.40 7.71 -2.64
CA LEU A 233 -12.48 7.93 -1.67
C LEU A 233 -13.00 9.38 -1.68
N GLY A 234 -12.27 10.29 -2.33
CA GLY A 234 -12.64 11.70 -2.52
C GLY A 234 -13.36 11.99 -3.82
N ASN A 235 -13.57 11.00 -4.70
CA ASN A 235 -14.24 11.22 -5.96
C ASN A 235 -15.60 11.92 -5.76
N ALA A 236 -15.86 12.95 -6.57
CA ALA A 236 -17.03 13.82 -6.44
C ALA A 236 -18.37 13.07 -6.54
N ILE A 237 -18.43 11.92 -7.20
CA ILE A 237 -19.60 11.05 -7.29
C ILE A 237 -20.13 10.68 -5.90
N PHE A 238 -19.23 10.50 -4.94
CA PHE A 238 -19.56 10.08 -3.58
C PHE A 238 -19.98 11.23 -2.65
N GLY A 239 -19.81 12.48 -3.07
CA GLY A 239 -20.26 13.66 -2.31
C GLY A 239 -19.71 13.70 -0.88
N SER A 240 -18.49 13.26 -0.65
CA SER A 240 -17.83 13.09 0.66
C SER A 240 -18.46 12.04 1.59
N ASN A 241 -19.31 11.17 1.09
CA ASN A 241 -20.00 10.14 1.89
C ASN A 241 -19.04 9.12 2.52
N TRP A 242 -17.89 8.84 1.91
CA TRP A 242 -16.89 7.92 2.46
C TRP A 242 -16.39 8.33 3.84
N GLY A 243 -16.29 9.64 4.13
CA GLY A 243 -15.98 10.12 5.47
C GLY A 243 -17.00 9.66 6.52
N THR A 244 -18.29 9.66 6.15
CA THR A 244 -19.36 9.18 7.02
C THR A 244 -19.38 7.66 7.10
N VAL A 245 -19.25 6.96 5.96
CA VAL A 245 -19.24 5.49 5.89
C VAL A 245 -18.13 4.91 6.77
N LEU A 246 -16.91 5.44 6.62
CA LEU A 246 -15.71 4.93 7.29
C LEU A 246 -15.45 5.61 8.65
N GLY A 247 -16.30 6.54 9.07
CA GLY A 247 -16.15 7.25 10.34
C GLY A 247 -14.83 8.04 10.43
N ALA A 248 -14.34 8.56 9.31
CA ALA A 248 -13.05 9.19 9.19
C ALA A 248 -13.15 10.58 8.56
N PRO A 249 -12.33 11.59 8.95
CA PRO A 249 -12.29 12.89 8.28
C PRO A 249 -11.88 12.71 6.81
N MET A 250 -12.61 13.32 5.86
CA MET A 250 -12.26 13.26 4.43
C MET A 250 -10.84 13.76 4.17
N SER A 251 -10.38 14.82 4.86
CA SER A 251 -9.01 15.34 4.77
C SER A 251 -7.89 14.33 5.07
N ARG A 252 -8.24 13.15 5.55
CA ARG A 252 -7.31 12.04 5.81
C ARG A 252 -7.43 10.92 4.80
N ILE A 253 -8.58 10.73 4.18
CA ILE A 253 -8.86 9.55 3.34
C ILE A 253 -9.15 9.90 1.88
N GLU A 254 -9.43 11.13 1.54
CA GLU A 254 -9.92 11.56 0.22
C GLU A 254 -9.04 11.11 -0.96
N TYR A 255 -7.72 11.05 -0.77
CA TYR A 255 -6.79 10.62 -1.82
C TYR A 255 -6.44 9.13 -1.73
N SER A 256 -7.00 8.38 -0.77
CA SER A 256 -6.80 6.94 -0.72
C SER A 256 -7.55 6.30 -1.88
N ILE A 257 -6.82 5.58 -2.74
CA ILE A 257 -7.38 4.91 -3.89
C ILE A 257 -7.49 3.41 -3.62
N ILE A 258 -8.55 2.78 -4.12
CA ILE A 258 -8.82 1.36 -3.91
C ILE A 258 -8.97 0.62 -5.22
N SER A 259 -8.77 -0.69 -5.16
CA SER A 259 -9.16 -1.65 -6.19
C SER A 259 -9.72 -2.90 -5.52
N ASP A 260 -10.74 -3.51 -6.10
CA ASP A 260 -11.19 -4.82 -5.63
C ASP A 260 -10.42 -5.96 -6.28
N PHE A 261 -10.71 -7.17 -5.86
CA PHE A 261 -10.10 -8.38 -6.38
C PHE A 261 -11.17 -9.23 -7.04
N ASP A 262 -11.24 -9.16 -8.35
CA ASP A 262 -12.27 -9.74 -9.16
C ASP A 262 -11.99 -11.18 -9.61
N ASN A 263 -13.09 -11.90 -9.92
CA ASN A 263 -13.03 -13.27 -10.45
C ASN A 263 -13.74 -13.43 -11.79
N GLY A 264 -14.08 -12.35 -12.47
CA GLY A 264 -14.85 -12.37 -13.71
C GLY A 264 -16.37 -12.41 -13.52
N LEU A 265 -16.86 -12.36 -12.28
CA LEU A 265 -18.29 -12.45 -11.98
C LEU A 265 -18.81 -11.14 -11.38
N ALA A 266 -19.82 -10.55 -11.99
CA ALA A 266 -20.47 -9.33 -11.48
C ALA A 266 -21.01 -9.45 -10.03
N ALA A 267 -21.20 -10.67 -9.54
CA ALA A 267 -21.59 -10.89 -8.14
C ALA A 267 -20.46 -10.62 -7.13
N ASN A 268 -19.22 -10.58 -7.60
CA ASN A 268 -18.03 -10.32 -6.80
C ASN A 268 -17.30 -9.02 -7.20
N ASP A 269 -17.88 -8.24 -8.10
CA ASP A 269 -17.47 -6.87 -8.45
C ASP A 269 -17.90 -5.94 -7.31
N THR A 270 -17.06 -5.88 -6.29
CA THR A 270 -17.34 -5.14 -5.05
C THR A 270 -17.30 -3.64 -5.29
N SER A 271 -16.44 -3.15 -6.18
CA SER A 271 -16.38 -1.75 -6.60
C SER A 271 -17.73 -1.29 -7.15
N CYS A 272 -18.34 -2.09 -8.03
CA CYS A 272 -19.69 -1.84 -8.55
C CYS A 272 -20.74 -1.84 -7.44
N LEU A 273 -20.78 -2.89 -6.63
CA LEU A 273 -21.80 -3.10 -5.60
C LEU A 273 -21.75 -2.01 -4.52
N VAL A 274 -20.56 -1.68 -4.05
CA VAL A 274 -20.37 -0.69 -2.97
C VAL A 274 -20.54 0.73 -3.49
N ALA A 275 -20.04 1.06 -4.70
CA ALA A 275 -20.22 2.37 -5.29
C ALA A 275 -21.69 2.68 -5.62
N GLN A 276 -22.51 1.67 -5.86
CA GLN A 276 -23.95 1.81 -6.10
C GLN A 276 -24.78 1.71 -4.81
N ALA A 277 -24.22 1.26 -3.70
CA ALA A 277 -24.94 1.09 -2.44
C ALA A 277 -25.43 2.42 -1.85
N SER A 278 -26.35 2.33 -0.90
CA SER A 278 -27.07 3.45 -0.31
C SER A 278 -26.21 4.69 -0.03
N ASN A 279 -26.49 5.78 -0.74
CA ASN A 279 -25.84 7.08 -0.59
C ASN A 279 -24.32 7.15 -0.89
N VAL A 280 -23.75 6.11 -1.50
CA VAL A 280 -22.37 6.08 -1.95
C VAL A 280 -22.39 5.94 -3.48
N GLY A 281 -22.21 7.04 -4.20
CA GLY A 281 -22.27 7.07 -5.68
C GLY A 281 -23.65 6.80 -6.29
N GLY A 282 -24.52 6.00 -5.68
CA GLY A 282 -25.83 5.63 -6.23
C GLY A 282 -25.72 5.03 -7.66
N ALA A 283 -26.64 5.38 -8.54
CA ALA A 283 -26.61 4.91 -9.94
C ALA A 283 -25.36 5.41 -10.71
N ALA A 284 -24.76 6.54 -10.32
CA ALA A 284 -23.54 7.06 -10.92
C ALA A 284 -22.33 6.16 -10.61
N GLY A 285 -22.37 5.40 -9.52
CA GLY A 285 -21.33 4.43 -9.17
C GLY A 285 -21.15 3.30 -10.19
N ALA A 286 -22.11 3.11 -11.12
CA ALA A 286 -21.98 2.12 -12.18
C ALA A 286 -20.78 2.33 -13.12
N VAL A 287 -20.17 3.51 -13.13
CA VAL A 287 -18.96 3.79 -13.89
C VAL A 287 -17.76 2.96 -13.42
N PHE A 288 -17.78 2.53 -12.16
CA PHE A 288 -16.72 1.70 -11.55
C PHE A 288 -16.96 0.19 -11.69
N CYS A 289 -18.02 -0.20 -12.40
CA CYS A 289 -18.32 -1.62 -12.60
C CYS A 289 -17.39 -2.21 -13.66
N ASP A 290 -16.59 -3.16 -13.26
CA ASP A 290 -15.88 -4.08 -14.16
C ASP A 290 -15.71 -5.44 -13.44
N THR A 291 -15.27 -6.46 -14.14
CA THR A 291 -15.14 -7.81 -13.58
C THR A 291 -13.71 -8.30 -13.61
N GLY A 292 -12.77 -7.36 -13.70
CA GLY A 292 -11.35 -7.57 -13.52
C GLY A 292 -10.54 -7.87 -14.77
N LEU A 293 -9.25 -8.10 -14.56
CA LEU A 293 -8.22 -8.26 -15.59
C LEU A 293 -7.91 -9.74 -15.89
N GLY A 294 -8.67 -10.66 -15.32
CA GLY A 294 -8.51 -12.10 -15.55
C GLY A 294 -7.35 -12.73 -14.78
N ALA A 295 -6.67 -13.71 -15.38
CA ALA A 295 -5.75 -14.61 -14.68
C ALA A 295 -4.57 -13.92 -13.97
N ARG A 296 -4.21 -12.71 -14.37
CA ARG A 296 -3.12 -11.96 -13.73
C ARG A 296 -3.57 -11.02 -12.63
N GLU A 297 -4.86 -10.91 -12.39
CA GLU A 297 -5.37 -10.09 -11.32
C GLU A 297 -4.99 -10.63 -9.95
N VAL A 298 -4.64 -9.71 -9.04
CA VAL A 298 -4.25 -10.03 -7.68
C VAL A 298 -4.81 -9.00 -6.71
N GLY A 299 -5.15 -9.46 -5.52
CA GLY A 299 -5.32 -8.63 -4.34
C GLY A 299 -4.04 -8.59 -3.52
N VAL A 300 -3.91 -7.62 -2.62
CA VAL A 300 -2.78 -7.52 -1.70
C VAL A 300 -3.15 -8.00 -0.31
N ALA A 301 -2.16 -8.44 0.47
CA ALA A 301 -2.39 -9.01 1.79
C ALA A 301 -1.14 -8.86 2.70
N GLY A 302 -1.16 -9.33 3.96
CA GLY A 302 -0.16 -9.03 5.01
C GLY A 302 1.29 -9.32 4.63
N GLY A 303 2.13 -8.29 4.61
CA GLY A 303 3.53 -8.31 4.18
C GLY A 303 3.80 -7.65 2.82
N ASP A 304 2.74 -7.41 2.00
CA ASP A 304 2.84 -6.58 0.80
C ASP A 304 2.83 -5.08 1.13
N SER A 305 2.48 -4.73 2.36
CA SER A 305 2.54 -3.37 2.89
C SER A 305 3.81 -2.65 2.47
N GLY A 306 3.69 -1.44 1.93
CA GLY A 306 4.82 -0.66 1.46
C GLY A 306 5.39 -1.08 0.10
N GLY A 307 4.91 -2.18 -0.48
CA GLY A 307 5.25 -2.58 -1.84
C GLY A 307 4.66 -1.62 -2.88
N PRO A 308 5.25 -1.56 -4.08
CA PRO A 308 4.82 -0.63 -5.11
C PRO A 308 3.70 -1.17 -5.97
N SER A 309 2.89 -0.25 -6.48
CA SER A 309 2.18 -0.41 -7.74
C SER A 309 2.91 0.38 -8.82
N PHE A 310 3.04 -0.19 -10.02
CA PHE A 310 3.74 0.45 -11.13
C PHE A 310 2.80 0.72 -12.30
N ILE A 311 2.91 1.92 -12.88
CA ILE A 311 2.38 2.28 -14.19
C ILE A 311 3.57 2.65 -15.08
N GLY A 312 3.76 1.93 -16.20
CA GLY A 312 4.86 2.20 -17.12
C GLY A 312 6.26 2.12 -16.50
N GLY A 313 6.45 1.34 -15.43
CA GLY A 313 7.72 1.21 -14.71
C GLY A 313 8.02 2.32 -13.70
N LEU A 314 7.07 3.24 -13.47
CA LEU A 314 7.12 4.29 -12.45
C LEU A 314 6.23 3.90 -11.27
N ILE A 315 6.63 4.24 -10.06
CA ILE A 315 5.85 3.99 -8.84
C ILE A 315 4.62 4.89 -8.85
N SER A 316 3.41 4.31 -8.89
CA SER A 316 2.15 5.05 -8.87
C SER A 316 1.52 5.13 -7.49
N SER A 317 1.69 4.08 -6.69
CA SER A 317 1.20 4.04 -5.30
C SER A 317 2.00 3.08 -4.43
N VAL A 318 1.71 3.14 -3.13
CA VAL A 318 2.23 2.26 -2.08
C VAL A 318 1.09 1.45 -1.51
N ASN A 319 1.25 0.12 -1.37
CA ASN A 319 0.27 -0.77 -0.75
C ASN A 319 0.10 -0.41 0.73
N SER A 320 -1.13 -0.21 1.19
CA SER A 320 -1.41 0.31 2.53
C SER A 320 -2.31 -0.62 3.35
N TYR A 321 -3.52 -0.92 2.90
CA TYR A 321 -4.48 -1.69 3.69
C TYR A 321 -5.36 -2.62 2.83
N GLY A 322 -6.02 -3.59 3.49
CA GLY A 322 -7.14 -4.34 2.94
C GLY A 322 -8.45 -3.83 3.54
N LEU A 323 -9.56 -3.98 2.83
CA LEU A 323 -10.89 -3.56 3.25
C LEU A 323 -11.93 -4.54 2.69
N THR A 324 -12.89 -4.98 3.52
CA THR A 324 -14.05 -5.74 3.07
C THR A 324 -15.35 -5.13 3.56
N PHE A 325 -16.38 -5.25 2.75
CA PHE A 325 -17.78 -4.96 3.09
C PHE A 325 -18.58 -6.24 3.31
N GLY A 326 -17.93 -7.41 3.29
CA GLY A 326 -18.51 -8.71 3.60
C GLY A 326 -19.34 -9.31 2.47
N LEU A 327 -19.93 -10.49 2.77
CA LEU A 327 -20.64 -11.32 1.80
C LEU A 327 -21.79 -10.63 1.07
N GLY A 328 -22.39 -9.59 1.66
CA GLY A 328 -23.46 -8.82 1.03
C GLY A 328 -23.02 -7.90 -0.10
N PHE A 329 -21.71 -7.68 -0.23
CA PHE A 329 -21.09 -6.76 -1.18
C PHE A 329 -19.99 -7.41 -2.01
N GLY A 330 -20.12 -8.68 -2.34
CA GLY A 330 -19.24 -9.34 -3.29
C GLY A 330 -18.13 -10.19 -2.67
N ASP A 331 -17.76 -9.96 -1.42
CA ASP A 331 -16.76 -10.77 -0.73
C ASP A 331 -17.24 -12.23 -0.60
N ILE A 332 -16.39 -13.16 -0.97
CA ILE A 332 -16.69 -14.59 -0.81
C ILE A 332 -16.26 -15.13 0.55
N GLY A 333 -15.44 -14.40 1.30
CA GLY A 333 -14.99 -14.66 2.66
C GLY A 333 -14.57 -16.09 2.99
N PRO A 334 -13.92 -16.33 4.12
CA PRO A 334 -13.73 -17.67 4.62
C PRO A 334 -15.03 -18.28 5.15
N ALA A 335 -15.14 -19.61 5.11
CA ALA A 335 -16.27 -20.33 5.68
C ALA A 335 -16.52 -19.92 7.14
N GLY A 336 -17.75 -19.54 7.46
CA GLY A 336 -18.15 -19.08 8.80
C GLY A 336 -18.16 -17.57 8.99
N CYS A 337 -17.73 -16.77 8.01
CA CYS A 337 -18.01 -15.34 8.00
C CYS A 337 -19.47 -15.11 7.66
N GLY A 338 -20.16 -14.38 8.53
CA GLY A 338 -21.55 -13.98 8.33
C GLY A 338 -21.65 -12.75 7.42
N SER A 339 -22.86 -12.19 7.34
CA SER A 339 -23.11 -10.94 6.62
C SER A 339 -22.44 -9.71 7.27
N ALA A 340 -22.02 -9.82 8.53
CA ALA A 340 -21.26 -8.77 9.23
C ALA A 340 -19.77 -9.12 9.16
N PRO A 341 -18.96 -8.36 8.41
CA PRO A 341 -17.53 -8.62 8.32
C PRO A 341 -16.83 -8.39 9.65
N SER A 342 -15.83 -9.19 9.92
CA SER A 342 -14.95 -9.04 11.08
C SER A 342 -13.49 -9.10 10.63
N PRO A 343 -12.53 -8.67 11.46
CA PRO A 343 -11.12 -8.75 11.09
C PRO A 343 -10.65 -10.16 10.68
N SER A 344 -11.30 -11.21 11.19
CA SER A 344 -11.00 -12.59 10.81
C SER A 344 -11.55 -12.97 9.43
N CYS A 345 -12.46 -12.17 8.88
CA CYS A 345 -13.07 -12.40 7.57
C CYS A 345 -12.33 -11.68 6.44
N LEU A 346 -11.46 -10.75 6.76
CA LEU A 346 -10.57 -10.12 5.78
C LEU A 346 -9.40 -11.08 5.52
N ASN A 347 -9.46 -11.82 4.43
CA ASN A 347 -8.50 -12.86 4.09
C ASN A 347 -7.88 -12.73 2.69
N SER A 348 -8.09 -11.59 2.03
CA SER A 348 -7.62 -11.28 0.67
C SER A 348 -8.19 -12.25 -0.37
N SER A 349 -9.46 -12.61 -0.25
CA SER A 349 -10.21 -13.37 -1.24
C SER A 349 -10.90 -12.46 -2.26
N PHE A 350 -11.53 -13.07 -3.27
CA PHE A 350 -12.32 -12.33 -4.25
C PHE A 350 -13.41 -11.48 -3.57
N GLY A 351 -13.60 -10.27 -4.09
CA GLY A 351 -14.56 -9.30 -3.56
C GLY A 351 -14.03 -8.50 -2.36
N GLU A 352 -12.74 -8.58 -2.04
CA GLU A 352 -12.12 -7.70 -1.06
C GLU A 352 -11.33 -6.58 -1.76
N PHE A 353 -11.25 -5.43 -1.11
CA PHE A 353 -10.47 -4.30 -1.61
C PHE A 353 -9.03 -4.32 -1.11
N SER A 354 -8.15 -3.86 -1.98
CA SER A 354 -6.82 -3.38 -1.67
C SER A 354 -6.82 -1.85 -1.67
N GLY A 355 -6.26 -1.23 -0.64
CA GLY A 355 -6.15 0.21 -0.52
C GLY A 355 -4.71 0.70 -0.66
N TYR A 356 -4.53 1.82 -1.36
CA TYR A 356 -3.23 2.35 -1.74
C TYR A 356 -3.10 3.82 -1.40
N VAL A 357 -1.85 4.25 -1.19
CA VAL A 357 -1.48 5.66 -1.07
C VAL A 357 -0.86 6.11 -2.39
N PRO A 358 -1.49 7.00 -3.16
CA PRO A 358 -0.94 7.56 -4.38
C PRO A 358 0.34 8.35 -4.10
N VAL A 359 1.39 8.14 -4.93
CA VAL A 359 2.67 8.84 -4.71
C VAL A 359 2.68 10.25 -5.28
N ASN A 360 1.83 10.57 -6.25
CA ASN A 360 1.76 11.89 -6.87
C ASN A 360 1.47 13.01 -5.85
N ILE A 361 0.57 12.76 -4.89
CA ILE A 361 0.23 13.73 -3.82
C ILE A 361 1.38 13.97 -2.83
N HIS A 362 2.35 13.04 -2.78
CA HIS A 362 3.52 13.10 -1.90
C HIS A 362 4.83 13.30 -2.66
N ALA A 363 4.79 13.51 -3.98
CA ALA A 363 5.99 13.52 -4.82
C ALA A 363 7.02 14.59 -4.40
N GLU A 364 6.58 15.77 -4.02
CA GLU A 364 7.46 16.84 -3.54
C GLU A 364 8.15 16.43 -2.23
N TRP A 365 7.40 15.89 -1.28
CA TRP A 365 7.92 15.42 0.00
C TRP A 365 8.90 14.24 -0.18
N ILE A 366 8.56 13.26 -1.04
CA ILE A 366 9.45 12.12 -1.35
C ILE A 366 10.76 12.63 -1.94
N ASN A 367 10.69 13.51 -2.96
CA ASN A 367 11.87 14.06 -3.61
C ASN A 367 12.75 14.87 -2.63
N ALA A 368 12.15 15.60 -1.70
CA ALA A 368 12.89 16.35 -0.68
C ALA A 368 13.64 15.45 0.32
N THR A 369 13.19 14.20 0.50
CA THR A 369 13.86 13.23 1.39
C THR A 369 14.95 12.42 0.70
N MET A 370 14.98 12.36 -0.65
CA MET A 370 16.01 11.63 -1.39
C MET A 370 17.40 12.28 -1.24
N VAL A 371 18.44 11.46 -1.36
CA VAL A 371 19.81 11.97 -1.48
C VAL A 371 20.00 12.58 -2.87
N PRO A 372 20.43 13.84 -2.98
CA PRO A 372 20.75 14.39 -4.28
C PRO A 372 21.82 13.54 -5.00
N GLU A 373 21.61 13.27 -6.28
CA GLU A 373 22.55 12.48 -7.07
C GLU A 373 23.98 13.13 -7.04
N PRO A 374 25.06 12.32 -7.07
CA PRO A 374 26.43 12.84 -7.10
C PRO A 374 26.67 13.87 -8.21
N GLY A 375 25.97 13.70 -9.35
CA GLY A 375 25.96 14.66 -10.45
C GLY A 375 25.45 16.05 -10.07
N THR A 376 24.47 16.13 -9.18
CA THR A 376 23.92 17.40 -8.68
C THR A 376 24.97 18.18 -7.90
N TYR A 377 25.74 17.52 -7.03
CA TYR A 377 26.85 18.15 -6.31
C TYR A 377 27.97 18.58 -7.25
N ALA A 378 28.31 17.76 -8.27
CA ALA A 378 29.29 18.11 -9.28
C ALA A 378 28.87 19.35 -10.10
N MET A 379 27.62 19.39 -10.56
CA MET A 379 27.07 20.54 -11.29
C MET A 379 27.01 21.80 -10.44
N MET A 380 26.63 21.68 -9.18
CA MET A 380 26.63 22.80 -8.22
C MET A 380 28.06 23.30 -7.99
N GLY A 381 29.03 22.41 -7.82
CA GLY A 381 30.44 22.74 -7.70
C GLY A 381 31.00 23.46 -8.96
N LEU A 382 30.68 22.95 -10.15
CA LEU A 382 31.05 23.58 -11.42
C LEU A 382 30.40 24.97 -11.60
N GLY A 383 29.13 25.09 -11.21
CA GLY A 383 28.41 26.38 -11.24
C GLY A 383 29.05 27.42 -10.32
N LEU A 384 29.37 27.04 -9.08
CA LEU A 384 30.07 27.93 -8.13
C LEU A 384 31.44 28.30 -8.60
N PHE A 385 32.21 27.36 -9.20
CA PHE A 385 33.51 27.63 -9.79
C PHE A 385 33.41 28.63 -10.96
N ALA A 386 32.44 28.46 -11.86
CA ALA A 386 32.21 29.37 -12.99
C ALA A 386 31.85 30.80 -12.50
N ILE A 387 30.99 30.93 -11.49
CA ILE A 387 30.65 32.23 -10.88
C ILE A 387 31.89 32.87 -10.26
N GLY A 388 32.69 32.10 -9.51
CA GLY A 388 33.94 32.58 -8.91
C GLY A 388 34.95 33.08 -9.97
N ALA A 389 35.09 32.34 -11.08
CA ALA A 389 35.97 32.74 -12.20
C ALA A 389 35.48 34.05 -12.90
N MET A 390 34.18 34.18 -13.11
CA MET A 390 33.59 35.41 -13.65
C MET A 390 33.79 36.62 -12.72
N ALA A 391 33.59 36.46 -11.44
CA ALA A 391 33.77 37.48 -10.43
C ALA A 391 35.24 37.95 -10.38
N ARG A 392 36.21 37.02 -10.50
CA ARG A 392 37.64 37.33 -10.54
C ARG A 392 38.02 38.11 -11.81
N ARG A 393 37.48 37.73 -12.96
CA ARG A 393 37.70 38.46 -14.24
C ARG A 393 37.16 39.89 -14.17
N ARG A 394 35.98 40.12 -13.59
CA ARG A 394 35.42 41.48 -13.44
C ARG A 394 36.29 42.37 -12.55
N ARG A 395 36.83 41.84 -11.45
CA ARG A 395 37.74 42.58 -10.56
C ARG A 395 39.06 42.97 -11.27
N GLN A 396 39.57 42.11 -12.15
CA GLN A 396 40.79 42.40 -12.93
C GLN A 396 40.57 43.41 -14.02
N GLN A 397 39.33 43.65 -14.47
CA GLN A 397 39.00 44.67 -15.48
C GLN A 397 38.70 46.05 -14.85
N GLN A 398 38.55 46.11 -13.54
CA GLN A 398 38.28 47.33 -12.77
C GLN A 398 39.52 47.86 -12.03
N ALA A 399 40.62 47.12 -12.04
CA ALA A 399 41.93 47.51 -11.54
C ALA A 399 42.87 47.91 -12.69
#